data_7b4117decc7ae606e5e11b83ff80685b
#
_entry.id   7b4117decc7ae606e5e11b83ff80685b
#
_cell.length_a   1.000
_cell.length_b   1.000
_cell.length_c   1.000
_cell.angle_alpha   90.00
_cell.angle_beta   90.00
_cell.angle_gamma   90.00
#
_symmetry.space_group_name_H-M   'P 1'
#
loop_
_entity.id
_entity.type
_entity.pdbx_description
1 polymer ?
#
loop_
_entity_poly.entity_id
_entity_poly.type
_entity_poly.pdbx_seq_one_letter_code
_entity_poly.pdbx_strand_id
1 'polypeptide(L)'
;MNKYITGAAIAALVSMPLSAQTATAPAQTAEPQAAAAPAPAPAEAGLLTLNSGVPITLAVSQEVNSSTHHAGDVFPLTVLNDVRVGDTIVIPRGTPAQGEITWRTGKGAFGKSGKLEFSLRYIDLGGQHIPVSGDFRQEGEGNTVGTGVAILAAGVIGGLVVTGHRARIPVGRELMSQVAQPIQFTAAGHLAPGYDATAAMAAAEARTPMGQCRAEARALAQREQERALQRCFRERMD
;
A
#
# COMPACT_ATOMS: atom_id res chain seq x y z
N MET A 1 35.24 -7.66 36.76
CA MET A 1 36.71 -7.80 36.64
C MET A 1 37.16 -6.92 35.51
N ASN A 2 37.64 -5.74 35.88
CA ASN A 2 38.94 -5.14 35.52
C ASN A 2 39.15 -4.84 34.01
N LYS A 3 39.60 -3.67 33.54
CA LYS A 3 40.61 -2.73 34.12
C LYS A 3 40.48 -1.36 33.41
N TYR A 4 40.64 -0.32 34.19
CA TYR A 4 40.96 1.07 33.82
C TYR A 4 42.36 1.14 33.19
N ILE A 5 42.55 2.03 32.19
CA ILE A 5 43.87 2.62 31.89
C ILE A 5 43.69 4.12 31.72
N THR A 6 44.26 4.82 32.68
CA THR A 6 44.50 6.24 32.78
C THR A 6 45.77 6.58 31.98
N GLY A 7 45.78 7.67 31.22
CA GLY A 7 46.98 8.17 30.53
C GLY A 7 46.96 9.69 30.42
N ALA A 8 47.91 10.29 31.09
CA ALA A 8 48.04 11.67 31.50
C ALA A 8 48.41 12.67 30.40
N ALA A 9 48.16 13.93 30.73
CA ALA A 9 48.43 15.19 30.10
C ALA A 9 49.91 15.45 29.69
N ILE A 10 50.12 16.23 28.61
CA ILE A 10 51.29 17.11 28.48
C ILE A 10 50.81 18.42 27.84
N ALA A 11 50.92 19.49 28.63
CA ALA A 11 50.79 20.88 28.20
C ALA A 11 52.12 21.34 27.61
N ALA A 12 52.11 21.95 26.42
CA ALA A 12 53.22 22.69 25.88
C ALA A 12 52.77 24.12 25.55
N LEU A 13 53.15 25.05 26.38
CA LEU A 13 53.07 26.48 26.18
C LEU A 13 54.20 26.89 25.19
N VAL A 14 53.80 27.41 24.05
CA VAL A 14 54.71 28.11 23.12
C VAL A 14 54.28 29.56 23.03
N SER A 15 55.12 30.42 23.65
CA SER A 15 55.04 31.88 23.58
C SER A 15 55.51 32.34 22.21
N MET A 16 54.74 33.12 21.48
CA MET A 16 55.17 33.82 20.27
C MET A 16 55.15 35.34 20.46
N PRO A 17 56.15 36.05 19.94
CA PRO A 17 56.24 37.50 20.10
C PRO A 17 55.32 38.27 19.17
N LEU A 18 54.78 39.34 19.69
CA LEU A 18 53.98 40.35 19.04
C LEU A 18 54.85 41.20 18.10
N SER A 19 54.67 40.99 16.78
CA SER A 19 55.27 41.94 15.77
C SER A 19 54.14 42.78 15.22
N ALA A 20 54.18 44.05 15.55
CA ALA A 20 53.34 45.08 14.96
C ALA A 20 53.78 45.32 13.48
N GLN A 21 52.90 45.01 12.56
CA GLN A 21 53.07 45.46 11.16
C GLN A 21 51.92 46.40 10.83
N THR A 22 52.33 47.67 10.69
CA THR A 22 51.54 48.73 10.08
C THR A 22 51.44 48.47 8.59
N ALA A 23 50.31 48.01 8.10
CA ALA A 23 50.02 47.89 6.67
C ALA A 23 48.94 48.88 6.27
N THR A 24 49.36 49.83 5.47
CA THR A 24 48.59 50.80 4.74
C THR A 24 47.52 50.11 3.87
N ALA A 25 46.27 50.41 4.10
CA ALA A 25 45.14 49.91 3.30
C ALA A 25 45.13 50.57 1.92
N PRO A 26 45.09 49.81 0.82
CA PRO A 26 44.71 50.37 -0.46
C PRO A 26 43.18 50.55 -0.49
N ALA A 27 42.76 51.75 -0.91
CA ALA A 27 41.36 52.06 -1.16
C ALA A 27 40.80 51.10 -2.23
N GLN A 28 39.89 50.22 -1.82
CA GLN A 28 39.10 49.44 -2.73
C GLN A 28 37.97 50.33 -3.27
N THR A 29 38.10 50.65 -4.55
CA THR A 29 37.06 51.22 -5.38
C THR A 29 35.83 50.29 -5.31
N ALA A 30 34.74 50.77 -4.73
CA ALA A 30 33.47 50.04 -4.72
C ALA A 30 32.98 49.88 -6.18
N GLU A 31 33.09 48.68 -6.71
CA GLU A 31 32.34 48.28 -7.91
C GLU A 31 30.84 48.26 -7.53
N PRO A 32 29.99 48.81 -8.41
CA PRO A 32 28.53 48.70 -8.17
C PRO A 32 28.14 47.24 -8.19
N GLN A 33 27.81 46.69 -7.04
CA GLN A 33 27.23 45.37 -6.89
C GLN A 33 25.92 45.37 -7.68
N ALA A 34 25.94 44.70 -8.84
CA ALA A 34 24.78 44.49 -9.66
C ALA A 34 23.70 43.85 -8.74
N ALA A 35 22.61 44.58 -8.57
CA ALA A 35 21.44 44.09 -7.85
C ALA A 35 21.10 42.69 -8.40
N ALA A 36 21.24 41.67 -7.55
CA ALA A 36 20.81 40.35 -7.87
C ALA A 36 19.33 40.45 -8.27
N ALA A 37 19.04 40.11 -9.51
CA ALA A 37 17.66 39.99 -9.98
C ALA A 37 16.90 39.09 -9.00
N PRO A 38 15.68 39.49 -8.57
CA PRO A 38 14.88 38.63 -7.70
C PRO A 38 14.79 37.27 -8.38
N ALA A 39 15.14 36.20 -7.63
CA ALA A 39 14.96 34.84 -8.08
C ALA A 39 13.51 34.72 -8.57
N PRO A 40 13.26 34.11 -9.74
CA PRO A 40 11.91 33.95 -10.23
C PRO A 40 11.10 33.27 -9.12
N ALA A 41 10.00 33.91 -8.71
CA ALA A 41 9.01 33.30 -7.81
C ALA A 41 8.71 31.90 -8.34
N PRO A 42 8.55 30.87 -7.45
CA PRO A 42 8.21 29.54 -7.93
C PRO A 42 6.98 29.69 -8.82
N ALA A 43 7.16 29.45 -10.12
CA ALA A 43 6.06 29.38 -11.07
C ALA A 43 5.00 28.49 -10.41
N GLU A 44 3.77 28.94 -10.38
CA GLU A 44 2.63 28.14 -9.93
C GLU A 44 2.69 26.83 -10.73
N ALA A 45 3.34 25.83 -10.13
CA ALA A 45 3.57 24.56 -10.78
C ALA A 45 2.19 23.95 -10.97
N GLY A 46 1.71 23.95 -12.23
CA GLY A 46 0.39 23.45 -12.56
C GLY A 46 0.17 22.10 -11.89
N LEU A 47 -0.93 21.98 -11.16
CA LEU A 47 -1.27 20.71 -10.51
C LEU A 47 -1.65 19.69 -11.58
N LEU A 48 -1.04 18.53 -11.51
CA LEU A 48 -1.39 17.37 -12.34
C LEU A 48 -2.47 16.57 -11.63
N THR A 49 -3.55 16.24 -12.31
CA THR A 49 -4.64 15.45 -11.74
C THR A 49 -4.61 14.03 -12.29
N LEU A 50 -4.40 13.05 -11.41
CA LEU A 50 -4.64 11.65 -11.69
C LEU A 50 -6.12 11.36 -11.44
N ASN A 51 -6.86 11.10 -12.50
CA ASN A 51 -8.32 10.90 -12.42
C ASN A 51 -8.66 9.55 -11.76
N SER A 52 -9.86 9.48 -11.16
CA SER A 52 -10.43 8.19 -10.74
C SER A 52 -10.64 7.27 -11.93
N GLY A 53 -10.58 5.96 -11.70
CA GLY A 53 -10.77 4.95 -12.75
C GLY A 53 -9.52 4.68 -13.59
N VAL A 54 -8.42 5.41 -13.42
CA VAL A 54 -7.15 5.09 -14.10
C VAL A 54 -6.68 3.71 -13.66
N PRO A 55 -6.45 2.77 -14.60
CA PRO A 55 -6.03 1.41 -14.27
C PRO A 55 -4.56 1.39 -13.82
N ILE A 56 -4.30 0.61 -12.76
CA ILE A 56 -2.96 0.36 -12.23
C ILE A 56 -2.80 -1.14 -12.03
N THR A 57 -1.75 -1.72 -12.62
CA THR A 57 -1.43 -3.13 -12.45
C THR A 57 -0.55 -3.33 -11.21
N LEU A 58 -1.01 -4.18 -10.31
CA LEU A 58 -0.30 -4.58 -9.10
C LEU A 58 0.10 -6.05 -9.18
N ALA A 59 1.27 -6.40 -8.67
CA ALA A 59 1.71 -7.78 -8.53
C ALA A 59 1.71 -8.20 -7.07
N VAL A 60 1.28 -9.41 -6.78
CA VAL A 60 1.30 -10.00 -5.43
C VAL A 60 2.74 -10.30 -5.03
N SER A 61 3.19 -9.76 -3.89
CA SER A 61 4.58 -9.89 -3.42
C SER A 61 4.79 -11.10 -2.50
N GLN A 62 3.72 -11.65 -1.91
CA GLN A 62 3.76 -12.80 -1.02
C GLN A 62 2.61 -13.75 -1.32
N GLU A 63 2.85 -15.07 -1.31
CA GLU A 63 1.78 -16.06 -1.50
C GLU A 63 0.68 -15.92 -0.44
N VAL A 64 -0.56 -15.87 -0.90
CA VAL A 64 -1.76 -15.84 -0.05
C VAL A 64 -2.55 -17.12 -0.28
N ASN A 65 -2.99 -17.79 0.79
CA ASN A 65 -3.80 -18.99 0.66
C ASN A 65 -4.89 -19.11 1.74
N SER A 66 -5.97 -19.80 1.40
CA SER A 66 -7.15 -19.94 2.26
C SER A 66 -6.96 -20.80 3.51
N SER A 67 -5.82 -21.45 3.69
CA SER A 67 -5.53 -22.28 4.87
C SER A 67 -4.84 -21.51 5.99
N THR A 68 -4.03 -20.51 5.65
CA THR A 68 -3.19 -19.76 6.60
C THR A 68 -3.67 -18.34 6.83
N HIS A 69 -4.42 -17.78 5.89
CA HIS A 69 -4.91 -16.41 5.98
C HIS A 69 -6.39 -16.37 6.35
N HIS A 70 -6.81 -15.28 7.02
CA HIS A 70 -8.15 -15.06 7.54
C HIS A 70 -8.74 -13.76 6.95
N ALA A 71 -10.04 -13.60 7.09
CA ALA A 71 -10.68 -12.34 6.78
C ALA A 71 -10.14 -11.24 7.71
N GLY A 72 -9.78 -10.09 7.13
CA GLY A 72 -9.11 -8.99 7.79
C GLY A 72 -7.58 -9.02 7.69
N ASP A 73 -6.96 -10.13 7.26
CA ASP A 73 -5.53 -10.18 7.04
C ASP A 73 -5.15 -9.33 5.82
N VAL A 74 -4.05 -8.60 5.95
CA VAL A 74 -3.49 -7.79 4.87
C VAL A 74 -2.34 -8.51 4.19
N PHE A 75 -2.15 -8.24 2.90
CA PHE A 75 -1.04 -8.82 2.13
C PHE A 75 -0.38 -7.77 1.24
N PRO A 76 0.94 -7.89 1.03
CA PRO A 76 1.71 -6.93 0.27
C PRO A 76 1.57 -7.15 -1.24
N LEU A 77 1.56 -6.02 -1.95
CA LEU A 77 1.55 -5.91 -3.40
C LEU A 77 2.60 -4.89 -3.83
N THR A 78 2.92 -4.87 -5.11
CA THR A 78 3.86 -3.92 -5.71
C THR A 78 3.30 -3.40 -7.03
N VAL A 79 3.45 -2.11 -7.29
CA VAL A 79 3.08 -1.49 -8.57
C VAL A 79 4.01 -2.02 -9.66
N LEU A 80 3.44 -2.54 -10.74
CA LEU A 80 4.19 -3.21 -11.79
C LEU A 80 4.74 -2.24 -12.84
N ASN A 81 3.97 -1.19 -13.16
CA ASN A 81 4.29 -0.22 -14.21
C ASN A 81 4.22 1.21 -13.66
N ASP A 82 5.05 2.11 -14.21
CA ASP A 82 4.98 3.52 -13.90
C ASP A 82 3.61 4.10 -14.28
N VAL A 83 2.97 4.81 -13.34
CA VAL A 83 1.76 5.59 -13.60
C VAL A 83 2.16 7.01 -13.93
N ARG A 84 1.68 7.53 -15.07
CA ARG A 84 2.03 8.85 -15.57
C ARG A 84 0.80 9.74 -15.75
N VAL A 85 1.03 11.03 -15.54
CA VAL A 85 0.08 12.08 -15.95
C VAL A 85 0.83 13.01 -16.89
N GLY A 86 0.48 12.98 -18.18
CA GLY A 86 1.30 13.57 -19.23
C GLY A 86 2.69 12.91 -19.27
N ASP A 87 3.73 13.71 -19.19
CA ASP A 87 5.12 13.24 -19.22
C ASP A 87 5.69 12.94 -17.82
N THR A 88 4.95 13.28 -16.75
CA THR A 88 5.42 13.14 -15.37
C THR A 88 5.01 11.80 -14.78
N ILE A 89 5.96 11.06 -14.21
CA ILE A 89 5.70 9.85 -13.41
C ILE A 89 5.19 10.30 -12.04
N VAL A 90 3.97 9.89 -11.68
CA VAL A 90 3.32 10.21 -10.40
C VAL A 90 3.36 9.05 -9.42
N ILE A 91 3.34 7.80 -9.91
CA ILE A 91 3.53 6.60 -9.09
C ILE A 91 4.55 5.72 -9.81
N PRO A 92 5.78 5.60 -9.29
CA PRO A 92 6.81 4.75 -9.89
C PRO A 92 6.48 3.27 -9.77
N ARG A 93 6.92 2.48 -10.72
CA ARG A 93 6.96 1.03 -10.56
C ARG A 93 7.77 0.63 -9.32
N GLY A 94 7.40 -0.47 -8.68
CA GLY A 94 8.05 -0.90 -7.45
C GLY A 94 7.46 -0.25 -6.19
N THR A 95 6.55 0.72 -6.31
CA THR A 95 5.87 1.32 -5.18
C THR A 95 5.06 0.25 -4.43
N PRO A 96 5.21 0.14 -3.10
CA PRO A 96 4.46 -0.82 -2.31
C PRO A 96 2.96 -0.50 -2.29
N ALA A 97 2.15 -1.55 -2.22
CA ALA A 97 0.71 -1.46 -2.12
C ALA A 97 0.18 -2.54 -1.17
N GLN A 98 -1.06 -2.41 -0.74
CA GLN A 98 -1.67 -3.32 0.21
C GLN A 98 -3.06 -3.76 -0.22
N GLY A 99 -3.34 -5.07 -0.07
CA GLY A 99 -4.64 -5.68 -0.18
C GLY A 99 -5.10 -6.27 1.14
N GLU A 100 -6.40 -6.52 1.27
CA GLU A 100 -7.03 -7.12 2.45
C GLU A 100 -7.93 -8.28 2.02
N ILE A 101 -7.88 -9.38 2.76
CA ILE A 101 -8.79 -10.51 2.58
C ILE A 101 -10.12 -10.16 3.22
N THR A 102 -11.17 -10.10 2.41
CA THR A 102 -12.52 -9.75 2.87
C THR A 102 -13.31 -10.96 3.31
N TRP A 103 -13.07 -12.12 2.69
CA TRP A 103 -13.76 -13.35 3.02
C TRP A 103 -12.95 -14.59 2.62
N ARG A 104 -13.16 -15.69 3.34
CA ARG A 104 -12.57 -16.97 3.01
C ARG A 104 -13.40 -18.17 3.40
N THR A 105 -13.20 -19.30 2.69
CA THR A 105 -13.58 -20.63 3.18
C THR A 105 -12.39 -21.59 3.08
N GLY A 106 -12.30 -22.52 4.03
CA GLY A 106 -11.36 -23.64 3.95
C GLY A 106 -11.83 -24.68 2.92
N LYS A 107 -10.91 -25.57 2.55
CA LYS A 107 -11.25 -26.80 1.83
C LYS A 107 -12.10 -27.71 2.73
N GLY A 108 -12.97 -28.51 2.13
CA GLY A 108 -13.85 -29.43 2.85
C GLY A 108 -13.92 -30.83 2.24
N ALA A 109 -14.72 -31.71 2.85
CA ALA A 109 -15.05 -33.02 2.34
C ALA A 109 -15.85 -32.93 1.02
N PHE A 110 -16.03 -34.05 0.35
CA PHE A 110 -16.74 -34.17 -0.93
C PHE A 110 -16.13 -33.28 -2.04
N GLY A 111 -14.80 -33.11 -2.04
CA GLY A 111 -14.10 -32.31 -3.05
C GLY A 111 -14.32 -30.81 -2.97
N LYS A 112 -14.91 -30.29 -1.87
CA LYS A 112 -15.15 -28.85 -1.70
C LYS A 112 -13.85 -28.08 -1.66
N SER A 113 -13.66 -27.15 -2.63
CA SER A 113 -12.50 -26.27 -2.69
C SER A 113 -12.61 -25.11 -1.70
N GLY A 114 -11.43 -24.61 -1.26
CA GLY A 114 -11.34 -23.36 -0.54
C GLY A 114 -11.57 -22.17 -1.46
N LYS A 115 -12.06 -21.07 -0.90
CA LYS A 115 -12.29 -19.81 -1.62
C LYS A 115 -11.69 -18.67 -0.83
N LEU A 116 -11.21 -17.66 -1.56
CA LEU A 116 -10.69 -16.39 -1.05
C LEU A 116 -11.33 -15.24 -1.80
N GLU A 117 -11.82 -14.25 -1.09
CA GLU A 117 -12.19 -12.95 -1.62
C GLU A 117 -11.29 -11.90 -0.99
N PHE A 118 -10.85 -10.96 -1.78
CA PHE A 118 -9.94 -9.92 -1.33
C PHE A 118 -10.13 -8.64 -2.14
N SER A 119 -9.85 -7.52 -1.48
CA SER A 119 -9.94 -6.18 -2.06
C SER A 119 -8.59 -5.50 -2.04
N LEU A 120 -8.30 -4.71 -3.05
CA LEU A 120 -7.13 -3.83 -3.06
C LEU A 120 -7.46 -2.56 -2.27
N ARG A 121 -6.53 -2.11 -1.41
CA ARG A 121 -6.80 -1.03 -0.47
C ARG A 121 -6.13 0.27 -0.88
N TYR A 122 -4.81 0.29 -0.93
CA TYR A 122 -4.06 1.50 -1.24
C TYR A 122 -2.66 1.18 -1.78
N ILE A 123 -2.08 2.19 -2.40
CA ILE A 123 -0.67 2.27 -2.78
C ILE A 123 0.01 3.22 -1.79
N ASP A 124 1.16 2.83 -1.23
CA ASP A 124 1.94 3.64 -0.30
C ASP A 124 2.99 4.45 -1.05
N LEU A 125 2.71 5.71 -1.27
CA LEU A 125 3.63 6.63 -1.94
C LEU A 125 4.36 7.49 -0.88
N GLY A 126 5.48 6.99 -0.38
CA GLY A 126 6.30 7.71 0.61
C GLY A 126 5.60 7.97 1.94
N GLY A 127 4.81 7.00 2.43
CA GLY A 127 4.03 7.11 3.65
C GLY A 127 2.64 7.75 3.47
N GLN A 128 2.28 8.12 2.24
CA GLN A 128 0.96 8.63 1.90
C GLN A 128 0.14 7.55 1.18
N HIS A 129 -1.03 7.24 1.66
CA HIS A 129 -1.89 6.20 1.13
C HIS A 129 -2.77 6.74 0.00
N ILE A 130 -2.56 6.22 -1.20
CA ILE A 130 -3.36 6.49 -2.39
C ILE A 130 -4.41 5.39 -2.50
N PRO A 131 -5.71 5.68 -2.30
CA PRO A 131 -6.74 4.66 -2.35
C PRO A 131 -6.94 4.12 -3.77
N VAL A 132 -6.97 2.80 -3.87
CA VAL A 132 -7.29 2.07 -5.08
C VAL A 132 -8.47 1.14 -4.83
N SER A 133 -9.15 0.75 -5.89
CA SER A 133 -10.26 -0.20 -5.85
C SER A 133 -10.00 -1.38 -6.76
N GLY A 134 -10.48 -2.54 -6.35
CA GLY A 134 -10.44 -3.78 -7.09
C GLY A 134 -10.80 -4.93 -6.16
N ASP A 135 -11.90 -5.63 -6.49
CA ASP A 135 -12.39 -6.78 -5.75
C ASP A 135 -12.16 -8.04 -6.56
N PHE A 136 -11.65 -9.07 -5.91
CA PHE A 136 -11.25 -10.30 -6.58
C PHE A 136 -11.70 -11.52 -5.79
N ARG A 137 -11.99 -12.59 -6.55
CA ARG A 137 -12.30 -13.89 -6.01
C ARG A 137 -11.34 -14.92 -6.56
N GLN A 138 -10.81 -15.76 -5.69
CA GLN A 138 -9.96 -16.89 -6.04
C GLN A 138 -10.52 -18.16 -5.42
N GLU A 139 -10.72 -19.17 -6.27
CA GLU A 139 -11.13 -20.50 -5.83
C GLU A 139 -9.98 -21.50 -6.01
N GLY A 140 -9.89 -22.46 -5.12
CA GLY A 140 -9.04 -23.63 -5.30
C GLY A 140 -9.67 -24.57 -6.32
N GLU A 141 -8.87 -25.44 -6.91
CA GLU A 141 -9.37 -26.48 -7.81
C GLU A 141 -10.29 -27.45 -7.05
N GLY A 142 -11.50 -27.67 -7.55
CA GLY A 142 -12.43 -28.65 -7.02
C GLY A 142 -12.00 -30.06 -7.44
N ASN A 143 -12.16 -31.04 -6.57
CA ASN A 143 -11.94 -32.45 -6.89
C ASN A 143 -13.27 -33.20 -7.04
N THR A 144 -14.17 -32.66 -7.87
CA THR A 144 -15.52 -33.21 -8.06
C THR A 144 -15.50 -34.58 -8.74
N VAL A 145 -14.58 -34.78 -9.69
CA VAL A 145 -14.43 -36.07 -10.38
C VAL A 145 -13.96 -37.15 -9.40
N GLY A 146 -12.94 -36.85 -8.57
CA GLY A 146 -12.45 -37.75 -7.54
C GLY A 146 -13.54 -38.10 -6.50
N THR A 147 -14.38 -37.13 -6.11
CA THR A 147 -15.51 -37.34 -5.21
C THR A 147 -16.54 -38.29 -5.83
N GLY A 148 -16.90 -38.09 -7.10
CA GLY A 148 -17.85 -38.93 -7.81
C GLY A 148 -17.38 -40.38 -7.88
N VAL A 149 -16.13 -40.63 -8.24
CA VAL A 149 -15.54 -41.99 -8.27
C VAL A 149 -15.48 -42.60 -6.88
N ALA A 150 -15.11 -41.85 -5.84
CA ALA A 150 -15.02 -42.34 -4.49
C ALA A 150 -16.41 -42.75 -3.93
N ILE A 151 -17.47 -42.01 -4.25
CA ILE A 151 -18.84 -42.35 -3.87
C ILE A 151 -19.32 -43.63 -4.57
N LEU A 152 -19.01 -43.79 -5.85
CA LEU A 152 -19.36 -44.99 -6.61
C LEU A 152 -18.61 -46.22 -6.13
N ALA A 153 -17.35 -46.08 -5.71
CA ALA A 153 -16.50 -47.20 -5.29
C ALA A 153 -16.68 -47.60 -3.83
N ALA A 154 -16.89 -46.63 -2.93
CA ALA A 154 -16.92 -46.87 -1.48
C ALA A 154 -18.14 -46.23 -0.76
N GLY A 155 -19.15 -45.84 -1.52
CA GLY A 155 -20.34 -45.18 -1.00
C GLY A 155 -20.06 -43.80 -0.42
N VAL A 156 -20.97 -43.29 0.41
CA VAL A 156 -20.89 -41.94 1.02
C VAL A 156 -19.60 -41.77 1.83
N ILE A 157 -19.13 -42.80 2.51
CA ILE A 157 -17.89 -42.78 3.31
C ILE A 157 -16.66 -42.48 2.42
N GLY A 158 -16.63 -43.07 1.20
CA GLY A 158 -15.56 -42.81 0.24
C GLY A 158 -15.49 -41.32 -0.20
N GLY A 159 -16.65 -40.69 -0.37
CA GLY A 159 -16.74 -39.27 -0.68
C GLY A 159 -16.22 -38.34 0.42
N LEU A 160 -16.35 -38.71 1.69
CA LEU A 160 -15.85 -37.94 2.82
C LEU A 160 -14.31 -37.80 2.87
N VAL A 161 -13.60 -38.78 2.31
CA VAL A 161 -12.13 -38.79 2.30
C VAL A 161 -11.55 -37.89 1.20
N VAL A 162 -12.33 -37.63 0.14
CA VAL A 162 -11.91 -36.77 -0.95
C VAL A 162 -12.07 -35.32 -0.56
N THR A 163 -10.95 -34.62 -0.42
CA THR A 163 -10.94 -33.18 -0.09
C THR A 163 -10.59 -32.35 -1.32
N GLY A 164 -11.16 -31.15 -1.42
CA GLY A 164 -10.77 -30.19 -2.45
C GLY A 164 -9.44 -29.51 -2.15
N HIS A 165 -8.99 -28.68 -3.07
CA HIS A 165 -7.76 -27.89 -2.93
C HIS A 165 -8.04 -26.54 -2.25
N ARG A 166 -7.01 -25.99 -1.58
CA ARG A 166 -7.05 -24.63 -1.03
C ARG A 166 -7.02 -23.60 -2.15
N ALA A 167 -7.69 -22.48 -2.00
CA ALA A 167 -7.48 -21.33 -2.85
C ALA A 167 -6.09 -20.76 -2.58
N ARG A 168 -5.36 -20.41 -3.65
CA ARG A 168 -4.00 -19.88 -3.59
C ARG A 168 -3.84 -18.76 -4.59
N ILE A 169 -3.18 -17.69 -4.15
CA ILE A 169 -2.75 -16.58 -4.99
C ILE A 169 -1.22 -16.63 -5.00
N PRO A 170 -0.60 -17.00 -6.13
CA PRO A 170 0.87 -17.12 -6.21
C PRO A 170 1.52 -15.73 -6.21
N VAL A 171 2.77 -15.68 -5.79
CA VAL A 171 3.64 -14.51 -5.95
C VAL A 171 3.76 -14.16 -7.44
N GLY A 172 3.76 -12.87 -7.76
CA GLY A 172 3.83 -12.37 -9.13
C GLY A 172 2.49 -12.38 -9.87
N ARG A 173 1.39 -12.86 -9.26
CA ARG A 173 0.07 -12.72 -9.88
C ARG A 173 -0.28 -11.25 -10.07
N GLU A 174 -0.63 -10.89 -11.29
CA GLU A 174 -1.05 -9.55 -11.66
C GLU A 174 -2.53 -9.33 -11.35
N LEU A 175 -2.82 -8.18 -10.77
CA LEU A 175 -4.15 -7.73 -10.40
C LEU A 175 -4.36 -6.32 -10.95
N MET A 176 -5.46 -6.11 -11.63
CA MET A 176 -5.79 -4.78 -12.16
C MET A 176 -6.61 -4.02 -11.14
N SER A 177 -6.07 -2.93 -10.64
CA SER A 177 -6.75 -1.97 -9.76
C SER A 177 -7.14 -0.71 -10.54
N GLN A 178 -7.92 0.14 -9.91
CA GLN A 178 -8.25 1.47 -10.42
C GLN A 178 -8.08 2.49 -9.30
N VAL A 179 -7.66 3.71 -9.66
CA VAL A 179 -7.63 4.83 -8.74
C VAL A 179 -9.05 5.10 -8.23
N ALA A 180 -9.26 5.07 -6.91
CA ALA A 180 -10.60 5.16 -6.33
C ALA A 180 -11.18 6.59 -6.38
N GLN A 181 -10.32 7.61 -6.40
CA GLN A 181 -10.72 9.03 -6.43
C GLN A 181 -9.66 9.90 -7.11
N PRO A 182 -10.03 11.09 -7.62
CA PRO A 182 -9.06 12.00 -8.23
C PRO A 182 -8.03 12.46 -7.21
N ILE A 183 -6.75 12.48 -7.61
CA ILE A 183 -5.62 12.87 -6.76
C ILE A 183 -4.79 13.90 -7.49
N GLN A 184 -4.38 14.95 -6.77
CA GLN A 184 -3.56 16.01 -7.32
C GLN A 184 -2.08 15.81 -6.98
N PHE A 185 -1.24 16.03 -7.98
CA PHE A 185 0.21 15.99 -7.88
C PHE A 185 0.80 17.32 -8.33
N THR A 186 1.96 17.67 -7.83
CA THR A 186 2.75 18.78 -8.37
C THR A 186 3.36 18.40 -9.72
N ALA A 187 3.83 19.38 -10.48
CA ALA A 187 4.55 19.14 -11.75
C ALA A 187 5.80 18.26 -11.56
N ALA A 188 6.36 18.19 -10.36
CA ALA A 188 7.48 17.32 -10.01
C ALA A 188 7.06 15.87 -9.67
N GLY A 189 5.76 15.53 -9.75
CA GLY A 189 5.26 14.18 -9.47
C GLY A 189 5.05 13.85 -8.00
N HIS A 190 5.17 14.82 -7.10
CA HIS A 190 4.86 14.64 -5.68
C HIS A 190 3.38 14.93 -5.41
N LEU A 191 2.81 14.32 -4.38
CA LEU A 191 1.45 14.63 -3.93
C LEU A 191 1.32 16.13 -3.64
N ALA A 192 0.19 16.73 -4.03
CA ALA A 192 -0.08 18.14 -3.79
C ALA A 192 -0.11 18.44 -2.28
N PRO A 193 0.35 19.64 -1.87
CA PRO A 193 0.21 20.07 -0.48
C PRO A 193 -1.25 20.03 -0.03
N GLY A 194 -1.51 19.50 1.17
CA GLY A 194 -2.86 19.36 1.71
C GLY A 194 -3.58 18.06 1.33
N TYR A 195 -2.94 17.12 0.66
CA TYR A 195 -3.51 15.78 0.48
C TYR A 195 -3.71 15.10 1.84
N ASP A 196 -4.95 14.79 2.17
CA ASP A 196 -5.30 14.05 3.39
C ASP A 196 -5.57 12.57 3.05
N ALA A 197 -4.55 11.75 3.28
CA ALA A 197 -4.62 10.31 3.04
C ALA A 197 -5.72 9.64 3.87
N THR A 198 -5.97 10.10 5.10
CA THR A 198 -6.98 9.52 5.99
C THR A 198 -8.38 9.80 5.47
N ALA A 199 -8.67 11.04 5.10
CA ALA A 199 -9.95 11.41 4.48
C ALA A 199 -10.14 10.70 3.14
N ALA A 200 -9.08 10.58 2.34
CA ALA A 200 -9.09 9.89 1.07
C ALA A 200 -9.43 8.40 1.23
N MET A 201 -8.80 7.72 2.17
CA MET A 201 -9.07 6.31 2.47
C MET A 201 -10.49 6.11 2.99
N ALA A 202 -10.97 6.96 3.90
CA ALA A 202 -12.33 6.88 4.41
C ALA A 202 -13.38 7.07 3.31
N ALA A 203 -13.16 8.03 2.40
CA ALA A 203 -14.04 8.27 1.25
C ALA A 203 -14.04 7.10 0.25
N ALA A 204 -12.88 6.48 0.01
CA ALA A 204 -12.76 5.30 -0.83
C ALA A 204 -13.48 4.09 -0.20
N GLU A 205 -13.23 3.84 1.09
CA GLU A 205 -13.88 2.74 1.83
C GLU A 205 -15.41 2.87 1.82
N ALA A 206 -15.95 4.07 2.02
CA ALA A 206 -17.38 4.31 2.01
C ALA A 206 -18.06 3.96 0.66
N ARG A 207 -17.30 3.91 -0.43
CA ARG A 207 -17.81 3.52 -1.75
C ARG A 207 -17.77 2.02 -2.00
N THR A 208 -17.01 1.27 -1.21
CA THR A 208 -16.94 -0.19 -1.34
C THR A 208 -18.19 -0.85 -0.74
N PRO A 209 -18.63 -2.01 -1.28
CA PRO A 209 -19.73 -2.77 -0.67
C PRO A 209 -19.51 -3.07 0.82
N MET A 210 -18.27 -3.42 1.19
CA MET A 210 -17.89 -3.68 2.58
C MET A 210 -17.98 -2.42 3.46
N GLY A 211 -17.55 -1.26 2.95
CA GLY A 211 -17.63 0.01 3.69
C GLY A 211 -19.07 0.45 3.92
N GLN A 212 -19.93 0.25 2.94
CA GLN A 212 -21.38 0.50 3.07
C GLN A 212 -21.99 -0.42 4.13
N CYS A 213 -21.68 -1.72 4.10
CA CYS A 213 -22.13 -2.66 5.13
C CYS A 213 -21.64 -2.30 6.53
N ARG A 214 -20.39 -1.81 6.67
CA ARG A 214 -19.88 -1.31 7.95
C ARG A 214 -20.63 -0.07 8.45
N ALA A 215 -20.96 0.85 7.54
CA ALA A 215 -21.72 2.04 7.91
C ALA A 215 -23.12 1.68 8.44
N GLU A 216 -23.80 0.77 7.75
CA GLU A 216 -25.11 0.25 8.18
C GLU A 216 -25.02 -0.51 9.52
N ALA A 217 -24.00 -1.34 9.70
CA ALA A 217 -23.81 -2.10 10.93
C ALA A 217 -23.48 -1.23 12.15
N ARG A 218 -22.80 -0.09 11.97
CA ARG A 218 -22.48 0.85 13.08
C ARG A 218 -23.72 1.36 13.80
N ALA A 219 -24.85 1.41 13.13
CA ALA A 219 -26.13 1.84 13.71
C ALA A 219 -26.79 0.78 14.62
N LEU A 220 -26.28 -0.45 14.62
CA LEU A 220 -26.83 -1.58 15.36
C LEU A 220 -26.08 -1.85 16.66
N ALA A 221 -26.74 -2.54 17.62
CA ALA A 221 -26.06 -3.01 18.83
C ALA A 221 -24.95 -4.02 18.51
N GLN A 222 -23.87 -4.04 19.30
CA GLN A 222 -22.65 -4.83 19.01
C GLN A 222 -22.89 -6.30 18.62
N ARG A 223 -23.86 -6.96 19.25
CA ARG A 223 -24.18 -8.38 18.98
C ARG A 223 -24.88 -8.61 17.64
N GLU A 224 -25.49 -7.56 17.09
CA GLU A 224 -26.20 -7.62 15.79
C GLU A 224 -25.30 -7.16 14.64
N GLN A 225 -24.25 -6.38 14.93
CA GLN A 225 -23.34 -5.82 13.92
C GLN A 225 -22.68 -6.90 13.06
N GLU A 226 -22.14 -7.96 13.68
CA GLU A 226 -21.48 -9.05 12.94
C GLU A 226 -22.46 -9.81 12.04
N ARG A 227 -23.68 -10.05 12.53
CA ARG A 227 -24.71 -10.73 11.73
C ARG A 227 -25.20 -9.87 10.57
N ALA A 228 -25.32 -8.56 10.78
CA ALA A 228 -25.73 -7.62 9.77
C ALA A 228 -24.63 -7.48 8.69
N LEU A 229 -23.37 -7.40 9.07
CA LEU A 229 -22.24 -7.37 8.15
C LEU A 229 -22.18 -8.61 7.25
N GLN A 230 -22.30 -9.79 7.84
CA GLN A 230 -22.27 -11.05 7.08
C GLN A 230 -23.45 -11.17 6.10
N ARG A 231 -24.63 -10.71 6.50
CA ARG A 231 -25.82 -10.73 5.67
C ARG A 231 -25.70 -9.74 4.51
N CYS A 232 -25.42 -8.50 4.80
CA CYS A 232 -25.25 -7.43 3.81
C CYS A 232 -24.16 -7.77 2.78
N PHE A 233 -23.03 -8.29 3.24
CA PHE A 233 -21.94 -8.72 2.36
C PHE A 233 -22.36 -9.84 1.41
N ARG A 234 -23.09 -10.84 1.92
CA ARG A 234 -23.60 -11.96 1.11
C ARG A 234 -24.56 -11.47 0.02
N GLU A 235 -25.49 -10.59 0.38
CA GLU A 235 -26.51 -10.07 -0.55
C GLU A 235 -25.92 -9.16 -1.67
N ARG A 236 -24.78 -8.51 -1.41
CA ARG A 236 -24.17 -7.59 -2.39
C ARG A 236 -23.09 -8.22 -3.27
N MET A 237 -22.63 -9.43 -2.92
CA MET A 237 -21.61 -10.14 -3.68
C MET A 237 -22.18 -11.29 -4.54
N ASP A 238 -23.46 -11.66 -4.37
CA ASP A 238 -24.22 -12.54 -5.27
C ASP A 238 -24.84 -11.71 -6.41
#